data_bd75d8b66b60ee5e66f9e491327990da
#
_entry.id   bd75d8b66b60ee5e66f9e491327990da
#
_cell.length_a   1.000
_cell.length_b   1.000
_cell.length_c   1.000
_cell.angle_alpha   90.00
_cell.angle_beta   90.00
_cell.angle_gamma   90.00
#
_symmetry.space_group_name_H-M   'P 1'
#
loop_
_entity.id
_entity.type
_entity.pdbx_description
1 polymer ?
#
loop_
_entity_poly.entity_id
_entity_poly.type
_entity_poly.pdbx_seq_one_letter_code
_entity_poly.pdbx_strand_id
1 'polypeptide(L)'
;MTFLRAFAVFSVCILLAACSSGPPKRVFPPQATVQELRVQPDGQIAATLRVQNFSTVPMTFNRVQATLTLAGAEAARFDFDPALTVGPGSNELVTRPFAPTPAVRASIDAAFAGSRPVRYTLEGRIADSTGRDDAFEYDSALDPVPGLTGVLR
;
A
#
# COMPACT_ATOMS: atom_id res chain seq x y z
N MET A 1 -57.69 13.72 -23.77
CA MET A 1 -56.94 13.89 -22.48
C MET A 1 -56.10 12.67 -22.10
N THR A 2 -56.44 11.48 -22.53
CA THR A 2 -55.75 10.20 -22.21
C THR A 2 -54.36 10.08 -22.82
N PHE A 3 -54.16 10.53 -24.06
CA PHE A 3 -52.88 10.50 -24.77
C PHE A 3 -51.79 11.40 -24.12
N LEU A 4 -52.19 12.56 -23.62
CA LEU A 4 -51.25 13.49 -22.95
C LEU A 4 -50.72 12.92 -21.62
N ARG A 5 -51.57 12.19 -20.88
CA ARG A 5 -51.20 11.51 -19.63
C ARG A 5 -50.26 10.30 -19.89
N ALA A 6 -50.50 9.53 -20.95
CA ALA A 6 -49.66 8.42 -21.35
C ALA A 6 -48.26 8.89 -21.77
N PHE A 7 -48.18 10.02 -22.49
CA PHE A 7 -46.89 10.60 -22.92
C PHE A 7 -46.09 11.14 -21.74
N ALA A 8 -46.76 11.79 -20.77
CA ALA A 8 -46.10 12.29 -19.53
C ALA A 8 -45.55 11.16 -18.67
N VAL A 9 -46.27 10.04 -18.52
CA VAL A 9 -45.80 8.88 -17.76
C VAL A 9 -44.62 8.20 -18.42
N PHE A 10 -44.64 8.07 -19.75
CA PHE A 10 -43.56 7.47 -20.52
C PHE A 10 -42.28 8.33 -20.46
N SER A 11 -42.40 9.65 -20.49
CA SER A 11 -41.27 10.58 -20.38
C SER A 11 -40.63 10.53 -18.99
N VAL A 12 -41.41 10.37 -17.92
CA VAL A 12 -40.88 10.21 -16.52
C VAL A 12 -40.15 8.90 -16.35
N CYS A 13 -40.63 7.80 -16.93
CA CYS A 13 -39.93 6.49 -16.91
C CYS A 13 -38.58 6.53 -17.59
N ILE A 14 -38.44 7.27 -18.71
CA ILE A 14 -37.15 7.40 -19.43
C ILE A 14 -36.15 8.21 -18.57
N LEU A 15 -36.59 9.25 -17.86
CA LEU A 15 -35.74 10.06 -16.99
C LEU A 15 -35.22 9.27 -15.76
N LEU A 16 -36.00 8.33 -15.25
CA LEU A 16 -35.62 7.47 -14.14
C LEU A 16 -34.63 6.38 -14.57
N ALA A 17 -34.64 5.92 -15.81
CA ALA A 17 -33.72 4.93 -16.35
C ALA A 17 -32.30 5.51 -16.59
N ALA A 18 -32.16 6.82 -16.75
CA ALA A 18 -30.89 7.48 -17.00
C ALA A 18 -29.95 7.54 -15.76
N CYS A 19 -30.46 7.26 -14.57
CA CYS A 19 -29.68 7.31 -13.32
C CYS A 19 -29.05 5.97 -12.91
N SER A 20 -29.11 4.93 -13.72
CA SER A 20 -28.64 3.57 -13.37
C SER A 20 -27.18 3.28 -13.71
N SER A 21 -26.43 4.24 -14.23
CA SER A 21 -24.97 4.08 -14.37
C SER A 21 -24.30 4.26 -13.01
N GLY A 22 -23.88 3.16 -12.39
CA GLY A 22 -23.07 3.20 -11.16
C GLY A 22 -21.80 4.05 -11.33
N PRO A 23 -21.08 4.35 -10.23
CA PRO A 23 -19.88 5.16 -10.29
C PRO A 23 -18.86 4.59 -11.27
N PRO A 24 -18.14 5.45 -12.03
CA PRO A 24 -17.20 4.98 -13.04
C PRO A 24 -16.09 4.13 -12.40
N LYS A 25 -15.85 2.96 -12.99
CA LYS A 25 -14.73 2.09 -12.60
C LYS A 25 -13.43 2.71 -13.07
N ARG A 26 -12.56 3.08 -12.13
CA ARG A 26 -11.23 3.62 -12.41
C ARG A 26 -10.20 2.73 -11.74
N VAL A 27 -9.17 2.33 -12.48
CA VAL A 27 -8.07 1.50 -11.99
C VAL A 27 -6.79 2.32 -12.04
N PHE A 28 -6.15 2.48 -10.89
CA PHE A 28 -4.90 3.19 -10.71
C PHE A 28 -3.80 2.23 -10.27
N PRO A 29 -2.52 2.53 -10.53
CA PRO A 29 -1.41 1.77 -10.00
C PRO A 29 -1.48 1.69 -8.47
N PRO A 30 -1.27 0.51 -7.87
CA PRO A 30 -1.15 0.36 -6.42
C PRO A 30 0.19 0.92 -5.94
N GLN A 31 0.31 1.15 -4.63
CA GLN A 31 1.56 1.58 -4.01
C GLN A 31 1.84 0.77 -2.75
N ALA A 32 3.11 0.53 -2.46
CA ALA A 32 3.55 0.02 -1.17
C ALA A 32 4.43 1.05 -0.45
N THR A 33 4.29 1.13 0.86
CA THR A 33 5.09 2.00 1.73
C THR A 33 5.50 1.24 2.99
N VAL A 34 6.55 1.67 3.68
CA VAL A 34 6.89 1.13 5.01
C VAL A 34 6.07 1.84 6.07
N GLN A 35 5.25 1.10 6.80
CA GLN A 35 4.45 1.60 7.92
C GLN A 35 5.21 1.56 9.24
N GLU A 36 6.00 0.50 9.44
CA GLU A 36 6.75 0.27 10.68
C GLU A 36 7.95 -0.64 10.42
N LEU A 37 9.06 -0.35 11.09
CA LEU A 37 10.16 -1.30 11.30
C LEU A 37 10.29 -1.58 12.78
N ARG A 38 10.28 -2.86 13.15
CA ARG A 38 10.41 -3.31 14.54
C ARG A 38 11.60 -4.23 14.70
N VAL A 39 12.54 -3.84 15.54
CA VAL A 39 13.67 -4.70 15.93
C VAL A 39 13.15 -5.81 16.84
N GLN A 40 13.42 -7.06 16.44
CA GLN A 40 12.99 -8.26 17.16
C GLN A 40 14.07 -8.69 18.17
N PRO A 41 13.72 -9.45 19.23
CA PRO A 41 14.69 -9.96 20.22
C PRO A 41 15.79 -10.83 19.62
N ASP A 42 15.50 -11.53 18.52
CA ASP A 42 16.47 -12.37 17.79
C ASP A 42 17.41 -11.57 16.87
N GLY A 43 17.27 -10.25 16.84
CA GLY A 43 18.06 -9.36 16.02
C GLY A 43 17.55 -9.15 14.60
N GLN A 44 16.49 -9.85 14.18
CA GLN A 44 15.81 -9.58 12.92
C GLN A 44 15.01 -8.27 13.00
N ILE A 45 14.57 -7.78 11.86
CA ILE A 45 13.69 -6.64 11.75
C ILE A 45 12.40 -7.09 11.08
N ALA A 46 11.28 -6.84 11.74
CA ALA A 46 9.96 -7.01 11.13
C ALA A 46 9.59 -5.72 10.40
N ALA A 47 9.50 -5.77 9.08
CA ALA A 47 9.00 -4.68 8.26
C ALA A 47 7.50 -4.86 8.03
N THR A 48 6.69 -3.91 8.46
CA THR A 48 5.28 -3.84 8.14
C THR A 48 5.11 -2.92 6.94
N LEU A 49 4.72 -3.52 5.82
CA LEU A 49 4.44 -2.82 4.57
C LEU A 49 2.94 -2.51 4.49
N ARG A 50 2.60 -1.31 4.06
CA ARG A 50 1.24 -0.90 3.72
C ARG A 50 1.08 -1.01 2.22
N VAL A 51 0.17 -1.86 1.75
CA VAL A 51 -0.20 -1.99 0.33
C VAL A 51 -1.51 -1.26 0.11
N GLN A 52 -1.52 -0.27 -0.75
CA GLN A 52 -2.65 0.64 -0.97
C GLN A 52 -3.23 0.48 -2.38
N ASN A 53 -4.56 0.38 -2.43
CA ASN A 53 -5.35 0.40 -3.64
C ASN A 53 -6.01 1.78 -3.81
N PHE A 54 -5.59 2.55 -4.82
CA PHE A 54 -6.18 3.86 -5.16
C PHE A 54 -7.38 3.76 -6.11
N SER A 55 -7.68 2.56 -6.59
CA SER A 55 -8.74 2.32 -7.56
C SER A 55 -10.13 2.43 -6.93
N THR A 56 -11.14 2.65 -7.77
CA THR A 56 -12.56 2.64 -7.35
C THR A 56 -13.16 1.22 -7.35
N VAL A 57 -12.33 0.21 -7.57
CA VAL A 57 -12.69 -1.21 -7.56
C VAL A 57 -11.78 -2.00 -6.63
N PRO A 58 -12.22 -3.12 -6.05
CA PRO A 58 -11.34 -4.00 -5.29
C PRO A 58 -10.23 -4.54 -6.20
N MET A 59 -9.02 -4.71 -5.66
CA MET A 59 -7.89 -5.33 -6.33
C MET A 59 -7.36 -6.50 -5.51
N THR A 60 -7.11 -7.63 -6.16
CA THR A 60 -6.48 -8.81 -5.53
C THR A 60 -5.04 -8.87 -5.99
N PHE A 61 -4.12 -8.67 -5.05
CA PHE A 61 -2.68 -8.73 -5.30
C PHE A 61 -2.16 -10.13 -5.03
N ASN A 62 -1.42 -10.69 -5.99
CA ASN A 62 -0.86 -12.03 -5.94
C ASN A 62 0.67 -12.06 -5.90
N ARG A 63 1.35 -10.93 -6.13
CA ARG A 63 2.79 -10.81 -5.97
C ARG A 63 3.21 -9.41 -5.61
N VAL A 64 4.11 -9.29 -4.63
CA VAL A 64 4.82 -8.06 -4.29
C VAL A 64 6.32 -8.36 -4.38
N GLN A 65 7.00 -7.63 -5.25
CA GLN A 65 8.44 -7.60 -5.34
C GLN A 65 8.91 -6.21 -4.95
N ALA A 66 9.76 -6.09 -3.93
CA ALA A 66 10.21 -4.79 -3.46
C ALA A 66 11.64 -4.84 -2.92
N THR A 67 12.40 -3.78 -3.17
CA THR A 67 13.70 -3.52 -2.56
C THR A 67 13.53 -2.38 -1.56
N LEU A 68 13.94 -2.62 -0.32
CA LEU A 68 14.00 -1.61 0.73
C LEU A 68 15.43 -1.13 0.88
N THR A 69 15.63 0.17 0.71
CA THR A 69 16.88 0.87 1.01
C THR A 69 16.69 1.71 2.27
N LEU A 70 17.60 1.62 3.25
CA LEU A 70 17.61 2.40 4.49
C LEU A 70 18.92 3.18 4.57
N ALA A 71 18.83 4.50 4.78
CA ALA A 71 19.99 5.39 4.88
C ALA A 71 21.01 5.21 3.72
N GLY A 72 20.53 4.92 2.51
CA GLY A 72 21.33 4.70 1.31
C GLY A 72 21.93 3.30 1.17
N ALA A 73 21.66 2.36 2.09
CA ALA A 73 22.09 0.97 1.99
C ALA A 73 20.91 0.03 1.72
N GLU A 74 21.09 -0.94 0.82
CA GLU A 74 20.09 -1.99 0.60
C GLU A 74 19.88 -2.77 1.91
N ALA A 75 18.65 -2.77 2.41
CA ALA A 75 18.28 -3.39 3.67
C ALA A 75 17.65 -4.77 3.47
N ALA A 76 16.74 -4.89 2.49
CA ALA A 76 16.03 -6.11 2.22
C ALA A 76 15.48 -6.16 0.79
N ARG A 77 15.31 -7.37 0.28
CA ARG A 77 14.49 -7.67 -0.90
C ARG A 77 13.34 -8.56 -0.51
N PHE A 78 12.16 -8.17 -0.91
CA PHE A 78 10.94 -8.92 -0.69
C PHE A 78 10.43 -9.48 -2.01
N ASP A 79 10.05 -10.75 -2.04
CA ASP A 79 9.35 -11.39 -3.15
C ASP A 79 8.38 -12.40 -2.55
N PHE A 80 7.09 -12.08 -2.54
CA PHE A 80 6.09 -12.91 -1.89
C PHE A 80 4.69 -12.72 -2.50
N ASP A 81 3.85 -13.74 -2.33
CA ASP A 81 2.42 -13.64 -2.56
C ASP A 81 1.74 -13.12 -1.29
N PRO A 82 1.16 -11.92 -1.32
CA PRO A 82 0.42 -11.39 -0.18
C PRO A 82 -0.95 -12.05 0.01
N ALA A 83 -1.51 -12.66 -1.04
CA ALA A 83 -2.87 -13.22 -1.07
C ALA A 83 -3.93 -12.23 -0.55
N LEU A 84 -3.80 -10.95 -0.91
CA LEU A 84 -4.62 -9.86 -0.38
C LEU A 84 -5.63 -9.36 -1.39
N THR A 85 -6.88 -9.18 -0.94
CA THR A 85 -7.87 -8.37 -1.65
C THR A 85 -8.06 -7.06 -0.90
N VAL A 86 -7.64 -5.96 -1.54
CA VAL A 86 -7.73 -4.61 -0.97
C VAL A 86 -8.93 -3.89 -1.58
N GLY A 87 -9.83 -3.40 -0.73
CA GLY A 87 -11.02 -2.66 -1.13
C GLY A 87 -10.69 -1.35 -1.86
N PRO A 88 -11.69 -0.71 -2.50
CA PRO A 88 -11.53 0.58 -3.16
C PRO A 88 -11.03 1.65 -2.19
N GLY A 89 -9.99 2.40 -2.56
CA GLY A 89 -9.42 3.46 -1.74
C GLY A 89 -8.89 3.02 -0.37
N SER A 90 -8.69 1.72 -0.17
CA SER A 90 -8.27 1.11 1.09
C SER A 90 -6.81 0.66 1.05
N ASN A 91 -6.31 0.23 2.20
CA ASN A 91 -4.99 -0.37 2.34
C ASN A 91 -5.03 -1.58 3.28
N GLU A 92 -4.03 -2.46 3.12
CA GLU A 92 -3.80 -3.61 3.98
C GLU A 92 -2.34 -3.65 4.42
N LEU A 93 -2.08 -4.24 5.58
CA LEU A 93 -0.76 -4.35 6.17
C LEU A 93 -0.22 -5.77 6.04
N VAL A 94 1.03 -5.88 5.59
CA VAL A 94 1.74 -7.15 5.50
C VAL A 94 3.07 -7.04 6.20
N THR A 95 3.34 -7.92 7.16
CA THR A 95 4.62 -7.94 7.89
C THR A 95 5.54 -9.01 7.32
N ARG A 96 6.80 -8.63 7.06
CA ARG A 96 7.87 -9.51 6.59
C ARG A 96 9.14 -9.31 7.41
N PRO A 97 9.73 -10.38 7.97
CA PRO A 97 11.00 -10.29 8.65
C PRO A 97 12.15 -10.24 7.66
N PHE A 98 13.24 -9.58 8.05
CA PHE A 98 14.52 -9.64 7.35
C PHE A 98 15.70 -9.53 8.32
N ALA A 99 16.85 -10.10 7.95
CA ALA A 99 18.09 -9.96 8.69
C ALA A 99 18.81 -8.69 8.21
N PRO A 100 19.05 -7.69 9.08
CA PRO A 100 19.75 -6.47 8.68
C PRO A 100 21.23 -6.74 8.45
N THR A 101 21.80 -6.10 7.43
CA THR A 101 23.26 -6.03 7.29
C THR A 101 23.86 -5.19 8.44
N PRO A 102 25.18 -5.33 8.77
CA PRO A 102 25.81 -4.50 9.80
C PRO A 102 25.64 -2.99 9.57
N ALA A 103 25.69 -2.54 8.33
CA ALA A 103 25.49 -1.13 7.97
C ALA A 103 24.07 -0.64 8.27
N VAL A 104 23.06 -1.44 7.90
CA VAL A 104 21.65 -1.15 8.19
C VAL A 104 21.39 -1.14 9.68
N ARG A 105 21.93 -2.12 10.41
CA ARG A 105 21.84 -2.18 11.88
C ARG A 105 22.43 -0.91 12.51
N ALA A 106 23.65 -0.53 12.15
CA ALA A 106 24.29 0.68 12.67
C ALA A 106 23.47 1.95 12.40
N SER A 107 22.84 2.06 11.21
CA SER A 107 21.98 3.21 10.88
C SER A 107 20.72 3.27 11.77
N ILE A 108 20.11 2.13 12.06
CA ILE A 108 18.93 2.02 12.93
C ILE A 108 19.31 2.33 14.39
N ASP A 109 20.43 1.79 14.88
CA ASP A 109 20.91 2.04 16.24
C ASP A 109 21.28 3.53 16.43
N ALA A 110 21.90 4.15 15.43
CA ALA A 110 22.20 5.58 15.43
C ALA A 110 20.92 6.45 15.44
N ALA A 111 19.87 6.02 14.73
CA ALA A 111 18.57 6.70 14.75
C ALA A 111 17.95 6.67 16.15
N PHE A 112 17.94 5.52 16.82
CA PHE A 112 17.44 5.40 18.20
C PHE A 112 18.27 6.24 19.19
N ALA A 113 19.61 6.16 19.11
CA ALA A 113 20.49 6.92 19.98
C ALA A 113 20.34 8.44 19.81
N GLY A 114 20.12 8.89 18.59
CA GLY A 114 20.01 10.32 18.26
C GLY A 114 18.56 10.84 18.19
N SER A 115 17.56 10.00 18.39
CA SER A 115 16.13 10.32 18.15
C SER A 115 15.93 11.03 16.79
N ARG A 116 16.54 10.47 15.74
CA ARG A 116 16.51 11.06 14.40
C ARG A 116 15.81 10.12 13.41
N PRO A 117 15.15 10.69 12.37
CA PRO A 117 14.53 9.88 11.33
C PRO A 117 15.57 9.10 10.51
N VAL A 118 15.17 7.93 10.05
CA VAL A 118 15.89 7.14 9.04
C VAL A 118 15.16 7.28 7.72
N ARG A 119 15.85 7.84 6.72
CA ARG A 119 15.32 7.89 5.34
C ARG A 119 15.27 6.50 4.75
N TYR A 120 14.21 6.23 3.98
CA TYR A 120 14.07 5.00 3.21
C TYR A 120 13.53 5.27 1.81
N THR A 121 13.89 4.37 0.91
CA THR A 121 13.25 4.19 -0.40
C THR A 121 12.70 2.77 -0.43
N LEU A 122 11.46 2.61 -0.87
CA LEU A 122 10.85 1.33 -1.18
C LEU A 122 10.42 1.35 -2.65
N GLU A 123 11.09 0.56 -3.48
CA GLU A 123 10.83 0.47 -4.91
C GLU A 123 10.51 -0.96 -5.32
N GLY A 124 9.70 -1.14 -6.35
CA GLY A 124 9.39 -2.49 -6.80
C GLY A 124 8.22 -2.58 -7.75
N ARG A 125 7.56 -3.73 -7.72
CA ARG A 125 6.41 -4.05 -8.57
C ARG A 125 5.34 -4.78 -7.77
N ILE A 126 4.09 -4.53 -8.11
CA ILE A 126 2.93 -5.20 -7.54
C ILE A 126 2.10 -5.78 -8.68
N ALA A 127 1.97 -7.11 -8.70
CA ALA A 127 1.11 -7.79 -9.67
C ALA A 127 -0.25 -8.11 -9.06
N ASP A 128 -1.29 -7.95 -9.86
CA ASP A 128 -2.66 -8.30 -9.50
C ASP A 128 -3.15 -9.58 -10.20
N SER A 129 -4.29 -10.10 -9.77
CA SER A 129 -4.90 -11.30 -10.33
C SER A 129 -5.43 -11.15 -11.76
N THR A 130 -5.44 -9.94 -12.32
CA THR A 130 -5.84 -9.68 -13.70
C THR A 130 -4.68 -9.71 -14.69
N GLY A 131 -3.44 -9.89 -14.18
CA GLY A 131 -2.22 -9.89 -14.97
C GLY A 131 -1.56 -8.51 -15.13
N ARG A 132 -2.04 -7.48 -14.44
CA ARG A 132 -1.35 -6.19 -14.36
C ARG A 132 -0.16 -6.33 -13.41
N ASP A 133 0.92 -5.66 -13.76
CA ASP A 133 2.16 -5.63 -13.00
C ASP A 133 2.68 -4.18 -13.02
N ASP A 134 2.32 -3.43 -12.00
CA ASP A 134 2.59 -2.00 -11.89
C ASP A 134 3.85 -1.76 -11.05
N ALA A 135 4.74 -0.90 -11.54
CA ALA A 135 5.91 -0.44 -10.79
C ALA A 135 5.51 0.65 -9.80
N PHE A 136 6.21 0.71 -8.68
CA PHE A 136 6.07 1.77 -7.68
C PHE A 136 7.44 2.15 -7.11
N GLU A 137 7.54 3.39 -6.63
CA GLU A 137 8.67 3.91 -5.86
C GLU A 137 8.13 4.88 -4.81
N TYR A 138 8.65 4.81 -3.60
CA TYR A 138 8.25 5.65 -2.50
C TYR A 138 9.42 6.01 -1.59
N ASP A 139 9.68 7.30 -1.47
CA ASP A 139 10.69 7.88 -0.58
C ASP A 139 10.06 8.53 0.64
N SER A 140 10.57 8.21 1.83
CA SER A 140 10.12 8.82 3.07
C SER A 140 11.16 8.65 4.18
N ALA A 141 10.74 8.89 5.41
CA ALA A 141 11.53 8.64 6.62
C ALA A 141 10.67 8.00 7.69
N LEU A 142 11.31 7.26 8.59
CA LEU A 142 10.71 6.66 9.76
C LEU A 142 11.37 7.25 10.99
N ASP A 143 10.56 7.70 11.94
CA ASP A 143 11.01 8.25 13.21
C ASP A 143 10.98 7.21 14.32
N PRO A 144 11.92 7.26 15.27
CA PRO A 144 11.81 6.50 16.51
C PRO A 144 10.52 6.87 17.26
N VAL A 145 9.74 5.87 17.63
CA VAL A 145 8.48 6.09 18.34
C VAL A 145 8.74 6.32 19.82
N PRO A 146 8.42 7.49 20.39
CA PRO A 146 8.62 7.77 21.81
C PRO A 146 7.90 6.74 22.69
N GLY A 147 8.63 6.17 23.67
CA GLY A 147 8.09 5.18 24.60
C GLY A 147 8.00 3.74 24.05
N LEU A 148 8.32 3.51 22.77
CA LEU A 148 8.38 2.17 22.18
C LEU A 148 9.81 1.84 21.76
N THR A 149 10.50 1.00 22.55
CA THR A 149 11.86 0.58 22.22
C THR A 149 11.88 -0.27 20.96
N GLY A 150 12.80 0.05 20.05
CA GLY A 150 13.03 -0.74 18.84
C GLY A 150 11.97 -0.55 17.72
N VAL A 151 11.18 0.53 17.77
CA VAL A 151 10.13 0.81 16.78
C VAL A 151 10.41 2.12 16.04
N LEU A 152 10.39 2.05 14.71
CA LEU A 152 10.43 3.18 13.77
C LEU A 152 9.11 3.24 12.99
N ARG A 153 8.52 4.44 12.85
CA ARG A 153 7.32 4.71 12.05
C ARG A 153 7.42 5.98 11.24
#